data_bc766a88c8cd785046cabca7a1499dbe
#
_entry.id   bc766a88c8cd785046cabca7a1499dbe
#
_cell.length_a   1.000
_cell.length_b   1.000
_cell.length_c   1.000
_cell.angle_alpha   90.00
_cell.angle_beta   90.00
_cell.angle_gamma   90.00
#
_symmetry.space_group_name_H-M   'P 1'
#
loop_
_entity.id
_entity.type
_entity.pdbx_description
1 polymer ?
#
loop_
_entity_poly.entity_id
_entity_poly.type
_entity_poly.pdbx_seq_one_letter_code
_entity_poly.pdbx_strand_id
1 'polypeptide(L)'
;MELYPFNALLARMKYIARWGLMRAARTESLSEHTADAAILAHTLCLVSQTIFGTDVRPETVAVAALYHDASEILTGDMPTPVKYKSEPLRAAYKAVEADAAHTLGALLPDAVRAGMDGYLSGGILTQKERQLLKAADRLSALIKCCLLYTSDAA
;
A
#
# COMPACT_ATOMS: atom_id res chain seq x y z
N MET A 1 14.74 28.15 8.29
CA MET A 1 13.70 27.19 8.72
C MET A 1 13.79 25.99 7.78
N GLU A 2 14.14 24.85 8.31
CA GLU A 2 14.24 23.62 7.53
C GLU A 2 12.82 23.14 7.20
N LEU A 3 12.57 22.79 5.93
CA LEU A 3 11.25 22.33 5.47
C LEU A 3 11.28 20.81 5.28
N TYR A 4 10.31 20.13 5.86
CA TYR A 4 10.14 18.69 5.74
C TYR A 4 8.87 18.36 4.95
N PRO A 5 8.96 18.22 3.61
CA PRO A 5 7.80 18.13 2.73
C PRO A 5 7.15 16.74 2.68
N PHE A 6 7.52 15.79 3.53
CA PHE A 6 7.04 14.40 3.52
C PHE A 6 5.51 14.31 3.42
N ASN A 7 4.78 14.94 4.34
CA ASN A 7 3.33 14.87 4.36
C ASN A 7 2.67 15.57 3.16
N ALA A 8 3.29 16.65 2.66
CA ALA A 8 2.82 17.33 1.46
C ALA A 8 2.97 16.44 0.21
N LEU A 9 4.09 15.71 0.14
CA LEU A 9 4.33 14.77 -0.95
C LEU A 9 3.40 13.54 -0.82
N LEU A 10 3.24 12.99 0.39
CA LEU A 10 2.34 11.87 0.67
C LEU A 10 0.89 12.21 0.28
N ALA A 11 0.44 13.44 0.48
CA ALA A 11 -0.89 13.88 0.08
C ALA A 11 -1.16 13.76 -1.43
N ARG A 12 -0.12 13.60 -2.29
CA ARG A 12 -0.27 13.36 -3.73
C ARG A 12 -0.91 12.01 -4.04
N MET A 13 -0.92 11.05 -3.11
CA MET A 13 -1.64 9.78 -3.27
C MET A 13 -3.11 9.98 -3.66
N LYS A 14 -3.72 11.13 -3.29
CA LYS A 14 -5.09 11.51 -3.69
C LYS A 14 -5.25 11.72 -5.19
N TYR A 15 -4.17 12.00 -5.92
CA TYR A 15 -4.19 12.33 -7.35
C TYR A 15 -3.71 11.18 -8.23
N ILE A 16 -3.28 10.06 -7.64
CA ILE A 16 -2.83 8.87 -8.37
C ILE A 16 -4.02 7.94 -8.50
N ALA A 17 -4.49 7.75 -9.74
CA ALA A 17 -5.58 6.83 -10.04
C ALA A 17 -5.04 5.40 -10.11
N ARG A 18 -5.67 4.49 -9.37
CA ARG A 18 -5.37 3.05 -9.48
C ARG A 18 -6.10 2.45 -10.68
N TRP A 19 -5.37 1.55 -11.36
CA TRP A 19 -5.86 0.88 -12.58
C TRP A 19 -6.20 1.88 -13.69
N GLY A 20 -5.38 2.91 -13.85
CA GLY A 20 -5.62 3.99 -14.79
C GLY A 20 -5.77 3.58 -16.26
N LEU A 21 -5.39 2.34 -16.63
CA LEU A 21 -5.61 1.77 -17.96
C LEU A 21 -6.90 0.96 -18.09
N MET A 22 -7.65 0.79 -17.01
CA MET A 22 -8.91 0.03 -17.01
C MET A 22 -10.11 0.95 -16.95
N ARG A 23 -11.16 0.60 -17.69
CA ARG A 23 -12.44 1.28 -17.55
C ARG A 23 -13.01 1.03 -16.15
N ALA A 24 -13.32 2.09 -15.45
CA ALA A 24 -13.94 2.04 -14.12
C ALA A 24 -15.12 3.00 -14.08
N ALA A 25 -16.24 2.59 -13.47
CA ALA A 25 -17.41 3.45 -13.25
C ALA A 25 -17.07 4.61 -12.30
N ARG A 26 -16.14 4.37 -11.36
CA ARG A 26 -15.59 5.37 -10.44
C ARG A 26 -14.08 5.24 -10.38
N THR A 27 -13.38 6.36 -10.50
CA THR A 27 -11.93 6.39 -10.25
C THR A 27 -11.66 6.24 -8.75
N GLU A 28 -10.79 5.32 -8.40
CA GLU A 28 -10.26 5.13 -7.06
C GLU A 28 -8.86 5.73 -7.00
N SER A 29 -8.62 6.58 -6.03
CA SER A 29 -7.27 7.10 -5.76
C SER A 29 -6.45 6.10 -4.95
N LEU A 30 -5.12 6.23 -5.03
CA LEU A 30 -4.20 5.45 -4.20
C LEU A 30 -4.47 5.66 -2.70
N SER A 31 -4.87 6.88 -2.30
CA SER A 31 -5.22 7.21 -0.92
C SER A 31 -6.47 6.48 -0.42
N GLU A 32 -7.51 6.36 -1.26
CA GLU A 32 -8.72 5.58 -0.92
C GLU A 32 -8.38 4.11 -0.76
N HIS A 33 -7.63 3.55 -1.72
CA HIS A 33 -7.19 2.15 -1.64
C HIS A 33 -6.41 1.83 -0.37
N THR A 34 -5.41 2.63 -0.01
CA THR A 34 -4.59 2.35 1.17
C THR A 34 -5.41 2.46 2.46
N ALA A 35 -6.42 3.34 2.52
CA ALA A 35 -7.34 3.41 3.64
C ALA A 35 -8.22 2.14 3.74
N ASP A 36 -8.79 1.68 2.63
CA ASP A 36 -9.58 0.45 2.58
C ASP A 36 -8.73 -0.78 2.92
N ALA A 37 -7.53 -0.87 2.36
CA ALA A 37 -6.57 -1.93 2.68
C ALA A 37 -6.20 -1.94 4.18
N ALA A 38 -6.06 -0.77 4.81
CA ALA A 38 -5.75 -0.67 6.23
C ALA A 38 -6.90 -1.18 7.11
N ILE A 39 -8.14 -0.85 6.79
CA ILE A 39 -9.34 -1.35 7.49
C ILE A 39 -9.42 -2.87 7.36
N LEU A 40 -9.26 -3.39 6.15
CA LEU A 40 -9.26 -4.83 5.88
C LEU A 40 -8.12 -5.56 6.58
N ALA A 41 -6.91 -5.00 6.58
CA ALA A 41 -5.75 -5.56 7.23
C ALA A 41 -5.95 -5.65 8.75
N HIS A 42 -6.47 -4.59 9.36
CA HIS A 42 -6.80 -4.58 10.79
C HIS A 42 -7.82 -5.68 11.12
N THR A 43 -8.92 -5.75 10.38
CA THR A 43 -9.97 -6.77 10.58
C THR A 43 -9.43 -8.19 10.41
N LEU A 44 -8.64 -8.46 9.36
CA LEU A 44 -8.04 -9.78 9.12
C LEU A 44 -7.07 -10.17 10.24
N CYS A 45 -6.32 -9.22 10.79
CA CYS A 45 -5.44 -9.47 11.93
C CYS A 45 -6.23 -9.84 13.19
N LEU A 46 -7.32 -9.11 13.50
CA LEU A 46 -8.20 -9.44 14.64
C LEU A 46 -8.83 -10.84 14.49
N VAL A 47 -9.31 -11.17 13.30
CA VAL A 47 -9.81 -12.52 12.99
C VAL A 47 -8.70 -13.57 13.17
N SER A 48 -7.50 -13.29 12.67
CA SER A 48 -6.34 -14.19 12.78
C SER A 48 -5.94 -14.44 14.23
N GLN A 49 -5.95 -13.39 15.08
CA GLN A 49 -5.69 -13.52 16.50
C GLN A 49 -6.79 -14.30 17.23
N THR A 50 -8.06 -13.89 17.02
CA THR A 50 -9.18 -14.38 17.83
C THR A 50 -9.58 -15.81 17.48
N ILE A 51 -9.57 -16.15 16.17
CA ILE A 51 -10.04 -17.46 15.69
C ILE A 51 -8.90 -18.47 15.59
N PHE A 52 -7.72 -18.01 15.17
CA PHE A 52 -6.60 -18.91 14.87
C PHE A 52 -5.45 -18.79 15.89
N GLY A 53 -5.56 -17.94 16.91
CA GLY A 53 -4.55 -17.78 17.95
C GLY A 53 -3.18 -17.30 17.44
N THR A 54 -3.14 -16.57 16.30
CA THR A 54 -1.88 -16.13 15.72
C THR A 54 -1.32 -14.90 16.45
N ASP A 55 0.00 -14.87 16.65
CA ASP A 55 0.69 -13.71 17.18
C ASP A 55 0.98 -12.71 16.04
N VAL A 56 0.16 -11.67 15.96
CA VAL A 56 0.26 -10.56 15.00
C VAL A 56 -0.14 -9.24 15.66
N ARG A 57 0.29 -8.12 15.13
CA ARG A 57 0.04 -6.77 15.67
C ARG A 57 -0.94 -6.01 14.75
N PRO A 58 -2.26 -6.05 15.02
CA PRO A 58 -3.28 -5.49 14.12
C PRO A 58 -3.03 -4.01 13.78
N GLU A 59 -2.71 -3.18 14.79
CA GLU A 59 -2.48 -1.75 14.61
C GLU A 59 -1.22 -1.49 13.76
N THR A 60 -0.16 -2.26 13.98
CA THR A 60 1.08 -2.16 13.21
C THR A 60 0.83 -2.51 11.74
N VAL A 61 0.06 -3.57 11.48
CA VAL A 61 -0.27 -3.99 10.10
C VAL A 61 -1.17 -2.97 9.42
N ALA A 62 -2.17 -2.43 10.13
CA ALA A 62 -3.04 -1.38 9.61
C ALA A 62 -2.27 -0.11 9.25
N VAL A 63 -1.36 0.34 10.13
CA VAL A 63 -0.51 1.50 9.83
C VAL A 63 0.42 1.20 8.64
N ALA A 64 1.03 0.01 8.58
CA ALA A 64 1.86 -0.37 7.43
C ALA A 64 1.06 -0.41 6.12
N ALA A 65 -0.23 -0.80 6.17
CA ALA A 65 -1.11 -0.78 5.01
C ALA A 65 -1.38 0.64 4.48
N LEU A 66 -1.39 1.68 5.34
CA LEU A 66 -1.51 3.07 4.89
C LEU A 66 -0.31 3.53 4.05
N TYR A 67 0.86 2.92 4.23
CA TYR A 67 2.12 3.31 3.56
C TYR A 67 2.59 2.30 2.50
N HIS A 68 1.93 1.15 2.33
CA HIS A 68 2.44 0.04 1.51
C HIS A 68 2.68 0.41 0.04
N ASP A 69 1.88 1.32 -0.50
CA ASP A 69 1.98 1.83 -1.87
C ASP A 69 2.51 3.30 -1.91
N ALA A 70 3.07 3.82 -0.81
CA ALA A 70 3.56 5.20 -0.77
C ALA A 70 4.66 5.48 -1.82
N SER A 71 5.48 4.48 -2.16
CA SER A 71 6.48 4.58 -3.23
C SER A 71 5.89 4.94 -4.59
N GLU A 72 4.62 4.59 -4.84
CA GLU A 72 3.92 4.90 -6.09
C GLU A 72 3.68 6.39 -6.32
N ILE A 73 3.88 7.23 -5.32
CA ILE A 73 3.93 8.70 -5.48
C ILE A 73 5.02 9.12 -6.48
N LEU A 74 6.11 8.36 -6.53
CA LEU A 74 7.27 8.60 -7.40
C LEU A 74 7.24 7.72 -8.66
N THR A 75 6.74 6.49 -8.56
CA THR A 75 6.76 5.51 -9.66
C THR A 75 5.47 5.46 -10.48
N GLY A 76 4.37 5.97 -9.93
CA GLY A 76 3.03 5.73 -10.45
C GLY A 76 2.52 4.31 -10.17
N ASP A 77 1.21 4.10 -10.32
CA ASP A 77 0.57 2.77 -10.23
C ASP A 77 0.90 1.96 -11.50
N MET A 78 1.82 1.01 -11.37
CA MET A 78 2.22 0.17 -12.50
C MET A 78 1.25 -1.02 -12.66
N PRO A 79 0.69 -1.22 -13.87
CA PRO A 79 -0.20 -2.35 -14.13
C PRO A 79 0.45 -3.69 -13.77
N THR A 80 -0.23 -4.48 -12.96
CA THR A 80 0.24 -5.80 -12.50
C THR A 80 0.76 -6.71 -13.62
N PRO A 81 0.12 -6.81 -14.82
CA PRO A 81 0.65 -7.62 -15.92
C PRO A 81 2.02 -7.15 -16.43
N VAL A 82 2.31 -5.85 -16.34
CA VAL A 82 3.61 -5.31 -16.72
C VAL A 82 4.64 -5.60 -15.64
N LYS A 83 4.30 -5.32 -14.37
CA LYS A 83 5.18 -5.54 -13.21
C LYS A 83 5.67 -6.98 -13.10
N TYR A 84 4.84 -7.97 -13.45
CA TYR A 84 5.15 -9.39 -13.34
C TYR A 84 5.43 -10.09 -14.68
N LYS A 85 5.70 -9.32 -15.76
CA LYS A 85 5.93 -9.88 -17.11
C LYS A 85 7.18 -10.77 -17.17
N SER A 86 8.23 -10.45 -16.43
CA SER A 86 9.46 -11.22 -16.35
C SER A 86 10.15 -11.04 -14.99
N GLU A 87 10.95 -12.02 -14.59
CA GLU A 87 11.71 -11.92 -13.32
C GLU A 87 12.70 -10.74 -13.29
N PRO A 88 13.48 -10.46 -14.36
CA PRO A 88 14.35 -9.29 -14.38
C PRO A 88 13.58 -7.97 -14.20
N LEU A 89 12.41 -7.82 -14.85
CA LEU A 89 11.60 -6.62 -14.71
C LEU A 89 11.04 -6.48 -13.30
N ARG A 90 10.57 -7.59 -12.70
CA ARG A 90 10.09 -7.61 -11.32
C ARG A 90 11.18 -7.20 -10.33
N ALA A 91 12.40 -7.72 -10.51
CA ALA A 91 13.54 -7.38 -9.65
C ALA A 91 13.95 -5.91 -9.79
N ALA A 92 14.01 -5.40 -11.03
CA ALA A 92 14.32 -4.00 -11.31
C ALA A 92 13.26 -3.07 -10.70
N TYR A 93 11.98 -3.41 -10.84
CA TYR A 93 10.90 -2.59 -10.29
C TYR A 93 10.92 -2.57 -8.75
N LYS A 94 11.21 -3.70 -8.10
CA LYS A 94 11.41 -3.74 -6.65
C LYS A 94 12.54 -2.84 -6.18
N ALA A 95 13.63 -2.76 -6.93
CA ALA A 95 14.73 -1.85 -6.61
C ALA A 95 14.29 -0.39 -6.70
N VAL A 96 13.51 -0.04 -7.73
CA VAL A 96 12.94 1.31 -7.88
C VAL A 96 11.96 1.64 -6.75
N GLU A 97 11.09 0.70 -6.35
CA GLU A 97 10.18 0.88 -5.20
C GLU A 97 10.96 1.10 -3.89
N ALA A 98 12.04 0.35 -3.68
CA ALA A 98 12.88 0.49 -2.49
C ALA A 98 13.60 1.86 -2.46
N ASP A 99 14.13 2.31 -3.60
CA ASP A 99 14.74 3.64 -3.73
C ASP A 99 13.72 4.76 -3.51
N ALA A 100 12.51 4.62 -4.05
CA ALA A 100 11.42 5.56 -3.83
C ALA A 100 11.01 5.64 -2.34
N ALA A 101 10.91 4.51 -1.65
CA ALA A 101 10.62 4.47 -0.22
C ALA A 101 11.72 5.16 0.60
N HIS A 102 13.00 4.91 0.27
CA HIS A 102 14.13 5.59 0.89
C HIS A 102 14.11 7.10 0.64
N THR A 103 13.84 7.52 -0.60
CA THR A 103 13.71 8.92 -0.98
C THR A 103 12.62 9.63 -0.19
N LEU A 104 11.45 8.98 0.00
CA LEU A 104 10.37 9.50 0.84
C LEU A 104 10.81 9.62 2.31
N GLY A 105 11.45 8.61 2.86
CA GLY A 105 11.96 8.62 4.23
C GLY A 105 12.97 9.75 4.46
N ALA A 106 13.82 10.04 3.47
CA ALA A 106 14.80 11.13 3.52
C ALA A 106 14.19 12.54 3.63
N LEU A 107 12.88 12.68 3.37
CA LEU A 107 12.15 13.94 3.56
C LEU A 107 11.72 14.19 5.02
N LEU A 108 11.98 13.25 5.91
CA LEU A 108 11.70 13.38 7.34
C LEU A 108 12.96 13.79 8.10
N PRO A 109 12.80 14.48 9.25
CA PRO A 109 13.91 14.68 10.18
C PRO A 109 14.51 13.31 10.59
N ASP A 110 15.83 13.24 10.76
CA ASP A 110 16.52 11.99 11.10
C ASP A 110 15.95 11.30 12.35
N ALA A 111 15.57 12.10 13.35
CA ALA A 111 14.96 11.59 14.59
C ALA A 111 13.62 10.86 14.36
N VAL A 112 12.87 11.23 13.31
CA VAL A 112 11.57 10.63 12.96
C VAL A 112 11.74 9.51 11.94
N ARG A 113 12.72 9.63 11.03
CA ARG A 113 12.98 8.68 9.94
C ARG A 113 13.12 7.26 10.44
N ALA A 114 13.91 7.05 11.51
CA ALA A 114 14.13 5.71 12.07
C ALA A 114 12.83 4.98 12.46
N GLY A 115 11.81 5.72 12.92
CA GLY A 115 10.48 5.16 13.23
C GLY A 115 9.60 4.92 12.00
N MET A 116 9.88 5.61 10.88
CA MET A 116 9.06 5.54 9.66
C MET A 116 9.58 4.52 8.64
N ASP A 117 10.91 4.33 8.55
CA ASP A 117 11.54 3.49 7.52
C ASP A 117 10.99 2.06 7.50
N GLY A 118 10.70 1.50 8.68
CA GLY A 118 10.11 0.17 8.80
C GLY A 118 8.71 0.06 8.19
N TYR A 119 7.93 1.13 8.23
CA TYR A 119 6.60 1.19 7.61
C TYR A 119 6.68 1.38 6.10
N LEU A 120 7.51 2.31 5.63
CA LEU A 120 7.70 2.58 4.20
C LEU A 120 8.28 1.38 3.43
N SER A 121 9.20 0.64 4.05
CA SER A 121 9.82 -0.55 3.46
C SER A 121 9.04 -1.85 3.71
N GLY A 122 8.05 -1.84 4.61
CA GLY A 122 7.41 -3.04 5.12
C GLY A 122 8.31 -3.91 6.01
N GLY A 123 9.51 -3.40 6.37
CA GLY A 123 10.50 -4.11 7.20
C GLY A 123 10.07 -4.35 8.63
N ILE A 124 9.13 -3.53 9.14
CA ILE A 124 8.57 -3.67 10.50
C ILE A 124 7.70 -4.92 10.67
N LEU A 125 7.18 -5.48 9.57
CA LEU A 125 6.24 -6.59 9.58
C LEU A 125 6.94 -7.94 9.63
N THR A 126 6.41 -8.86 10.44
CA THR A 126 6.76 -10.28 10.39
C THR A 126 6.30 -10.91 9.06
N GLN A 127 6.74 -12.12 8.77
CA GLN A 127 6.31 -12.84 7.56
C GLN A 127 4.77 -13.04 7.55
N LYS A 128 4.19 -13.38 8.70
CA LYS A 128 2.74 -13.59 8.83
C LYS A 128 1.97 -12.28 8.62
N GLU A 129 2.43 -11.20 9.22
CA GLU A 129 1.84 -9.87 9.06
C GLU A 129 1.89 -9.39 7.60
N ARG A 130 3.01 -9.61 6.90
CA ARG A 130 3.11 -9.32 5.45
C ARG A 130 2.11 -10.13 4.62
N GLN A 131 1.85 -11.39 4.99
CA GLN A 131 0.84 -12.21 4.31
C GLN A 131 -0.56 -11.67 4.52
N LEU A 132 -0.90 -11.21 5.74
CA LEU A 132 -2.19 -10.62 6.06
C LEU A 132 -2.40 -9.28 5.33
N LEU A 133 -1.38 -8.41 5.31
CA LEU A 133 -1.43 -7.17 4.54
C LEU A 133 -1.65 -7.46 3.05
N LYS A 134 -0.90 -8.40 2.48
CA LYS A 134 -1.08 -8.79 1.07
C LYS A 134 -2.46 -9.41 0.79
N ALA A 135 -3.05 -10.12 1.76
CA ALA A 135 -4.41 -10.62 1.65
C ALA A 135 -5.43 -9.47 1.66
N ALA A 136 -5.23 -8.46 2.51
CA ALA A 136 -6.07 -7.27 2.57
C ALA A 136 -6.02 -6.46 1.27
N ASP A 137 -4.83 -6.24 0.71
CA ASP A 137 -4.65 -5.57 -0.59
C ASP A 137 -5.40 -6.30 -1.71
N ARG A 138 -5.27 -7.64 -1.79
CA ARG A 138 -5.99 -8.44 -2.78
C ARG A 138 -7.50 -8.42 -2.56
N LEU A 139 -7.96 -8.43 -1.31
CA LEU A 139 -9.38 -8.37 -0.98
C LEU A 139 -9.96 -7.00 -1.37
N SER A 140 -9.24 -5.91 -1.12
CA SER A 140 -9.61 -4.56 -1.58
C SER A 140 -9.77 -4.53 -3.11
N ALA A 141 -8.81 -5.11 -3.84
CA ALA A 141 -8.90 -5.22 -5.31
C ALA A 141 -10.11 -6.06 -5.77
N LEU A 142 -10.43 -7.16 -5.07
CA LEU A 142 -11.61 -7.98 -5.36
C LEU A 142 -12.91 -7.22 -5.12
N ILE A 143 -13.02 -6.50 -4.00
CA ILE A 143 -14.18 -5.65 -3.67
C ILE A 143 -14.37 -4.60 -4.76
N LYS A 144 -13.31 -3.95 -5.20
CA LYS A 144 -13.34 -3.00 -6.32
C LYS A 144 -13.89 -3.65 -7.59
N CYS A 145 -13.43 -4.85 -7.96
CA CYS A 145 -13.97 -5.59 -9.10
C CYS A 145 -15.48 -5.83 -8.95
N CYS A 146 -15.92 -6.31 -7.78
CA CYS A 146 -17.34 -6.56 -7.53
C CYS A 146 -18.18 -5.28 -7.68
N LEU A 147 -17.72 -4.16 -7.13
CA LEU A 147 -18.41 -2.88 -7.22
C LEU A 147 -18.49 -2.34 -8.65
N LEU A 148 -17.46 -2.58 -9.48
CA LEU A 148 -17.47 -2.19 -10.89
C LEU A 148 -18.51 -2.98 -11.70
N TYR A 149 -18.69 -4.28 -11.42
CA TYR A 149 -19.64 -5.13 -12.13
C TYR A 149 -21.09 -4.95 -11.66
N THR A 150 -21.31 -4.54 -10.41
CA THR A 150 -22.67 -4.30 -9.88
C THR A 150 -23.26 -2.96 -10.27
N SER A 151 -22.44 -1.97 -10.62
CA SER A 151 -22.91 -0.65 -11.08
C SER A 151 -23.40 -0.66 -12.52
N ASP A 152 -23.05 -1.65 -13.33
CA ASP A 152 -23.54 -1.82 -14.71
C ASP A 152 -24.87 -2.61 -14.79
N ALA A 153 -25.40 -3.08 -13.65
CA ALA A 153 -26.63 -3.88 -13.57
C ALA A 153 -27.86 -3.10 -13.02
N ALA A 154 -27.72 -1.78 -12.85
CA ALA A 154 -28.79 -0.90 -12.36
C ALA A 154 -29.29 0.04 -13.43
#